data_d8d976743f1ca7a414a0657c0b27ac0a
#
_entry.id   d8d976743f1ca7a414a0657c0b27ac0a
#
_cell.length_a   1.000
_cell.length_b   1.000
_cell.length_c   1.000
_cell.angle_alpha   90.00
_cell.angle_beta   90.00
_cell.angle_gamma   90.00
#
_symmetry.space_group_name_H-M   'P 1'
#
loop_
_entity.id
_entity.type
_entity.pdbx_description
1 polymer ?
#
loop_
_entity_poly.entity_id
_entity_poly.type
_entity_poly.pdbx_seq_one_letter_code
_entity_poly.pdbx_strand_id
1 'polypeptide(L)'
;MSGIIENYTGVVETVTLSTAGSYVITADGGMGGAGGGGLGGDGALVSGTFMLTAGTMLEIVVGGAGAAGAGGGGGGGGGGSFVFDLTTGTLLEAAGGGGGGGFAAADGGGGGVITNAGANGLQNTANTYGLVAETNQGVGIGGVGGQGGSGGTDTILGANGGGGGGVSGSGTNGISALGRGGGDGGSGGNGGIVLPGTGGLGLAGSGGNGGFGGGGGGGWTAGGGGGGYSGGGGGSYYGGGGGGSFVASNASAQVMTPGYNTMAAGEVVISPVCFTEGTRIRTPRGNVAVESLRAGSKVCLSGGGVAGVVWLGVQSMARGLGDPLRVLPIRIKAGALGKGVPRRDLLVSPAHALFVDGILVQAGALVNGISVVREYAVPEVFRYYHVELAAHALLLAENTPAESFVDNVHREQFDNWTEREERPGIVEMDYPRALSARQVPRVTRERLLARGMALFGAVAALEQEGRGEVKRRAGPARRRAAQDRAGPGEVRPLA
;
A
#
# COMPACT_ATOMS: atom_id res chain seq x y z
N MET A 1 16.56 -13.63 4.65
CA MET A 1 15.72 -12.67 5.40
C MET A 1 14.33 -12.71 4.83
N SER A 2 13.29 -12.64 5.66
CA SER A 2 11.92 -12.40 5.21
C SER A 2 11.85 -11.10 4.41
N GLY A 3 10.90 -10.97 3.47
CA GLY A 3 10.61 -9.68 2.82
C GLY A 3 10.53 -8.59 3.90
N ILE A 4 11.07 -7.42 3.60
CA ILE A 4 11.03 -6.29 4.53
C ILE A 4 9.64 -5.68 4.40
N ILE A 5 8.96 -5.54 5.51
CA ILE A 5 7.66 -4.88 5.59
C ILE A 5 7.78 -3.87 6.72
N GLU A 6 7.71 -2.61 6.35
CA GLU A 6 7.69 -1.52 7.31
C GLU A 6 6.27 -0.96 7.42
N ASN A 7 5.69 -1.16 8.59
CA ASN A 7 4.41 -0.58 8.96
C ASN A 7 4.63 0.79 9.59
N TYR A 8 3.59 1.58 9.66
CA TYR A 8 3.64 2.87 10.33
C TYR A 8 4.06 2.75 11.80
N THR A 9 5.21 3.31 12.14
CA THR A 9 5.76 3.39 13.51
C THR A 9 5.84 4.83 14.03
N GLY A 10 5.68 5.83 13.16
CA GLY A 10 5.84 7.25 13.47
C GLY A 10 7.30 7.70 13.58
N VAL A 11 8.22 6.84 13.15
CA VAL A 11 9.66 7.15 13.08
C VAL A 11 10.20 6.74 11.71
N VAL A 12 11.38 7.24 11.37
CA VAL A 12 12.12 6.83 10.18
C VAL A 12 12.84 5.52 10.49
N GLU A 13 12.62 4.51 9.63
CA GLU A 13 13.30 3.23 9.73
C GLU A 13 14.49 3.19 8.77
N THR A 14 15.56 2.53 9.17
CA THR A 14 16.72 2.31 8.30
C THR A 14 16.94 0.82 8.12
N VAL A 15 16.95 0.37 6.89
CA VAL A 15 17.19 -1.01 6.52
C VAL A 15 18.45 -1.10 5.69
N THR A 16 19.41 -1.91 6.12
CA THR A 16 20.59 -2.21 5.30
C THR A 16 20.33 -3.48 4.51
N LEU A 17 20.38 -3.36 3.20
CA LEU A 17 20.29 -4.52 2.33
C LEU A 17 21.59 -5.30 2.44
N SER A 18 21.53 -6.51 2.95
CA SER A 18 22.72 -7.36 3.07
C SER A 18 23.23 -7.81 1.69
N THR A 19 22.51 -7.48 0.63
CA THR A 19 22.63 -8.19 -0.65
C THR A 19 22.38 -7.26 -1.84
N ALA A 20 23.05 -7.49 -2.98
CA ALA A 20 22.84 -6.79 -4.24
C ALA A 20 21.75 -7.43 -5.13
N GLY A 21 20.92 -6.73 -5.95
CA GLY A 21 19.93 -7.23 -6.95
C GLY A 21 18.68 -6.38 -7.13
N SER A 22 17.61 -6.99 -7.63
CA SER A 22 16.37 -6.33 -7.97
C SER A 22 15.34 -6.45 -6.84
N TYR A 23 14.84 -5.34 -6.35
CA TYR A 23 13.81 -5.27 -5.32
C TYR A 23 12.52 -4.69 -5.88
N VAL A 24 11.41 -5.41 -5.70
CA VAL A 24 10.10 -4.78 -5.86
C VAL A 24 9.82 -4.02 -4.57
N ILE A 25 9.86 -2.71 -4.67
CA ILE A 25 9.45 -1.82 -3.59
C ILE A 25 8.01 -1.41 -3.88
N THR A 26 7.15 -1.40 -2.90
CA THR A 26 5.79 -0.90 -2.97
C THR A 26 5.53 -0.02 -1.76
N ALA A 27 5.10 1.19 -1.98
CA ALA A 27 4.79 2.16 -0.95
C ALA A 27 3.36 2.67 -1.08
N ASP A 28 2.65 2.77 0.04
CA ASP A 28 1.31 3.34 0.15
C ASP A 28 1.37 4.60 1.02
N GLY A 29 0.78 5.69 0.57
CA GLY A 29 0.62 6.89 1.40
C GLY A 29 -0.48 6.71 2.45
N GLY A 30 -0.42 7.46 3.53
CA GLY A 30 -1.43 7.49 4.59
C GLY A 30 -2.73 8.14 4.13
N MET A 31 -3.86 7.73 4.71
CA MET A 31 -5.18 8.30 4.48
C MET A 31 -5.32 9.65 5.20
N GLY A 32 -6.03 10.61 4.64
CA GLY A 32 -6.41 11.84 5.33
C GLY A 32 -7.43 11.57 6.43
N GLY A 33 -7.44 12.43 7.46
CA GLY A 33 -8.42 12.42 8.53
C GLY A 33 -9.79 12.92 8.08
N ALA A 34 -10.86 12.41 8.69
CA ALA A 34 -12.20 12.92 8.46
C ALA A 34 -12.36 14.33 9.07
N GLY A 35 -13.11 15.20 8.41
CA GLY A 35 -13.58 16.47 8.95
C GLY A 35 -14.94 16.33 9.61
N GLY A 36 -15.63 17.45 9.86
CA GLY A 36 -16.95 17.51 10.50
C GLY A 36 -18.04 16.68 9.80
N GLY A 37 -17.94 16.51 8.50
CA GLY A 37 -18.83 15.68 7.71
C GLY A 37 -18.14 15.07 6.49
N GLY A 38 -17.02 15.66 6.02
CA GLY A 38 -16.24 15.16 4.88
C GLY A 38 -15.29 14.05 5.29
N LEU A 39 -15.21 12.99 4.49
CA LEU A 39 -14.21 11.91 4.68
C LEU A 39 -12.83 12.41 4.24
N GLY A 40 -11.77 11.89 4.87
CA GLY A 40 -10.42 12.05 4.34
C GLY A 40 -10.23 11.32 3.00
N GLY A 41 -9.32 11.82 2.17
CA GLY A 41 -8.92 11.18 0.93
C GLY A 41 -8.01 9.98 1.17
N ASP A 42 -8.06 9.02 0.26
CA ASP A 42 -7.22 7.82 0.29
C ASP A 42 -5.79 8.14 -0.13
N GLY A 43 -4.79 7.43 0.40
CA GLY A 43 -3.41 7.54 -0.07
C GLY A 43 -3.18 6.89 -1.44
N ALA A 44 -2.15 7.32 -2.18
CA ALA A 44 -1.72 6.68 -3.41
C ALA A 44 -0.88 5.43 -3.13
N LEU A 45 -0.88 4.48 -4.09
CA LEU A 45 0.07 3.37 -4.15
C LEU A 45 1.07 3.64 -5.25
N VAL A 46 2.35 3.41 -4.97
CA VAL A 46 3.41 3.34 -5.98
C VAL A 46 4.19 2.05 -5.83
N SER A 47 4.71 1.53 -6.93
CA SER A 47 5.58 0.37 -6.94
C SER A 47 6.54 0.44 -8.11
N GLY A 48 7.77 0.02 -7.87
CA GLY A 48 8.81 -0.12 -8.88
C GLY A 48 9.76 -1.25 -8.57
N THR A 49 10.48 -1.69 -9.58
CA THR A 49 11.52 -2.70 -9.43
C THR A 49 12.89 -2.05 -9.59
N PHE A 50 13.73 -2.11 -8.57
CA PHE A 50 15.02 -1.44 -8.47
C PHE A 50 16.17 -2.43 -8.38
N MET A 51 17.25 -2.16 -9.13
CA MET A 51 18.53 -2.85 -8.96
C MET A 51 19.34 -2.15 -7.87
N LEU A 52 19.48 -2.79 -6.70
CA LEU A 52 20.21 -2.23 -5.56
C LEU A 52 21.41 -3.11 -5.20
N THR A 53 22.47 -2.55 -4.62
CA THR A 53 23.71 -3.26 -4.27
C THR A 53 23.67 -3.77 -2.83
N ALA A 54 24.51 -4.76 -2.52
CA ALA A 54 24.75 -5.16 -1.14
C ALA A 54 25.33 -3.98 -0.34
N GLY A 55 24.89 -3.82 0.90
CA GLY A 55 25.26 -2.68 1.72
C GLY A 55 24.44 -1.43 1.45
N THR A 56 23.54 -1.43 0.43
CA THR A 56 22.59 -0.31 0.25
C THR A 56 21.79 -0.11 1.52
N MET A 57 21.83 1.09 2.04
CA MET A 57 21.04 1.52 3.18
C MET A 57 19.79 2.22 2.67
N LEU A 58 18.63 1.66 2.95
CA LEU A 58 17.36 2.28 2.64
C LEU A 58 16.82 3.01 3.88
N GLU A 59 16.52 4.28 3.71
CA GLU A 59 15.74 5.04 4.68
C GLU A 59 14.28 4.97 4.27
N ILE A 60 13.42 4.54 5.18
CA ILE A 60 12.00 4.28 4.92
C ILE A 60 11.19 5.16 5.87
N VAL A 61 10.33 5.97 5.26
CA VAL A 61 9.30 6.75 5.93
C VAL A 61 7.95 6.17 5.54
N VAL A 62 7.18 5.68 6.51
CA VAL A 62 5.81 5.21 6.29
C VAL A 62 4.83 6.29 6.69
N GLY A 63 3.96 6.68 5.76
CA GLY A 63 2.99 7.75 5.94
C GLY A 63 1.97 7.45 7.01
N GLY A 64 1.84 8.33 7.99
CA GLY A 64 0.79 8.25 9.01
C GLY A 64 -0.55 8.73 8.49
N ALA A 65 -1.64 8.24 9.06
CA ALA A 65 -2.96 8.81 8.84
C ALA A 65 -3.04 10.23 9.41
N GLY A 66 -3.79 11.07 8.73
CA GLY A 66 -4.25 12.34 9.29
C GLY A 66 -5.25 12.10 10.41
N ALA A 67 -5.20 12.91 11.46
CA ALA A 67 -6.17 12.83 12.54
C ALA A 67 -7.51 13.43 12.13
N ALA A 68 -8.61 12.88 12.65
CA ALA A 68 -9.93 13.47 12.46
C ALA A 68 -10.05 14.81 13.19
N GLY A 69 -10.80 15.76 12.61
CA GLY A 69 -11.16 17.00 13.25
C GLY A 69 -12.17 16.76 14.39
N ALA A 70 -12.06 17.53 15.46
CA ALA A 70 -13.00 17.50 16.59
C ALA A 70 -14.06 18.59 16.46
N GLY A 71 -15.26 18.37 16.97
CA GLY A 71 -16.31 19.39 17.05
C GLY A 71 -16.72 20.05 15.73
N GLY A 72 -16.57 19.34 14.61
CA GLY A 72 -16.84 19.87 13.27
C GLY A 72 -15.61 20.47 12.57
N GLY A 73 -14.43 20.35 13.16
CA GLY A 73 -13.17 20.82 12.57
C GLY A 73 -12.76 20.04 11.32
N GLY A 74 -11.87 20.61 10.52
CA GLY A 74 -11.30 19.93 9.37
C GLY A 74 -10.33 18.82 9.76
N GLY A 75 -10.27 17.72 9.00
CA GLY A 75 -9.33 16.64 9.16
C GLY A 75 -7.91 17.04 8.74
N GLY A 76 -6.90 16.44 9.33
CA GLY A 76 -5.51 16.55 8.89
C GLY A 76 -5.27 15.75 7.61
N GLY A 77 -4.34 16.17 6.75
CA GLY A 77 -3.89 15.39 5.61
C GLY A 77 -3.10 14.16 6.04
N GLY A 78 -3.16 13.08 5.28
CA GLY A 78 -2.30 11.92 5.43
C GLY A 78 -0.86 12.19 5.01
N GLY A 79 0.09 11.51 5.59
CA GLY A 79 1.50 11.61 5.23
C GLY A 79 1.83 10.78 4.00
N GLY A 80 2.86 11.16 3.25
CA GLY A 80 3.45 10.34 2.21
C GLY A 80 4.35 9.25 2.76
N SER A 81 4.50 8.15 2.04
CA SER A 81 5.51 7.13 2.29
C SER A 81 6.67 7.31 1.31
N PHE A 82 7.90 7.13 1.80
CA PHE A 82 9.11 7.38 1.02
C PHE A 82 10.11 6.25 1.23
N VAL A 83 10.86 5.94 0.17
CA VAL A 83 12.01 5.04 0.21
C VAL A 83 13.21 5.73 -0.44
N PHE A 84 14.25 5.96 0.34
CA PHE A 84 15.51 6.57 -0.10
C PHE A 84 16.62 5.55 -0.06
N ASP A 85 17.46 5.53 -1.08
CA ASP A 85 18.78 4.91 -1.04
C ASP A 85 19.77 5.90 -0.44
N LEU A 86 20.09 5.75 0.84
CA LEU A 86 21.06 6.57 1.55
C LEU A 86 22.48 6.41 1.01
N THR A 87 22.79 5.26 0.37
CA THR A 87 24.11 4.97 -0.18
C THR A 87 24.40 5.85 -1.39
N THR A 88 23.39 6.11 -2.21
CA THR A 88 23.48 6.96 -3.40
C THR A 88 22.88 8.34 -3.22
N GLY A 89 22.15 8.58 -2.12
CA GLY A 89 21.40 9.80 -1.88
C GLY A 89 20.19 9.97 -2.81
N THR A 90 19.64 8.86 -3.35
CA THR A 90 18.59 8.88 -4.36
C THR A 90 17.23 8.49 -3.78
N LEU A 91 16.20 9.30 -4.05
CA LEU A 91 14.82 8.92 -3.80
C LEU A 91 14.43 7.81 -4.80
N LEU A 92 14.00 6.67 -4.30
CA LEU A 92 13.51 5.56 -5.11
C LEU A 92 12.01 5.69 -5.36
N GLU A 93 11.23 5.89 -4.31
CA GLU A 93 9.78 6.01 -4.37
C GLU A 93 9.24 7.03 -3.38
N ALA A 94 8.13 7.66 -3.77
CA ALA A 94 7.30 8.46 -2.88
C ALA A 94 5.83 8.23 -3.21
N ALA A 95 5.05 7.76 -2.27
CA ALA A 95 3.61 7.60 -2.37
C ALA A 95 2.90 8.76 -1.69
N GLY A 96 2.03 9.46 -2.40
CA GLY A 96 1.31 10.61 -1.88
C GLY A 96 0.22 10.22 -0.88
N GLY A 97 0.12 10.94 0.24
CA GLY A 97 -0.97 10.82 1.20
C GLY A 97 -2.24 11.52 0.72
N GLY A 98 -3.38 11.14 1.28
CA GLY A 98 -4.68 11.76 1.04
C GLY A 98 -4.83 13.10 1.76
N GLY A 99 -5.62 14.01 1.21
CA GLY A 99 -6.00 15.27 1.89
C GLY A 99 -7.04 15.04 2.98
N GLY A 100 -7.06 15.87 4.00
CA GLY A 100 -8.08 15.85 5.06
C GLY A 100 -9.46 16.29 4.57
N GLY A 101 -10.53 15.76 5.17
CA GLY A 101 -11.91 16.15 4.91
C GLY A 101 -12.26 17.52 5.49
N GLY A 102 -13.20 18.22 4.85
CA GLY A 102 -13.76 19.48 5.30
C GLY A 102 -14.97 19.33 6.23
N PHE A 103 -15.71 20.46 6.42
CA PHE A 103 -16.83 20.55 7.35
C PHE A 103 -18.07 19.75 6.91
N ALA A 104 -18.45 19.82 5.63
CA ALA A 104 -19.68 19.19 5.14
C ALA A 104 -19.43 17.81 4.51
N ALA A 105 -20.47 16.98 4.46
CA ALA A 105 -20.38 15.61 3.92
C ALA A 105 -19.92 15.53 2.45
N ALA A 106 -20.14 16.58 1.66
CA ALA A 106 -19.68 16.68 0.28
C ALA A 106 -18.22 17.14 0.16
N ASP A 107 -17.57 17.47 1.28
CA ASP A 107 -16.27 18.14 1.32
C ASP A 107 -15.14 17.16 1.64
N GLY A 108 -15.16 15.97 1.04
CA GLY A 108 -14.12 14.97 1.21
C GLY A 108 -12.74 15.46 0.79
N GLY A 109 -11.70 14.95 1.41
CA GLY A 109 -10.32 15.21 1.02
C GLY A 109 -9.97 14.60 -0.35
N GLY A 110 -9.09 15.23 -1.12
CA GLY A 110 -8.56 14.69 -2.37
C GLY A 110 -7.67 13.47 -2.12
N GLY A 111 -7.80 12.42 -2.95
CA GLY A 111 -6.89 11.27 -2.87
C GLY A 111 -5.46 11.64 -3.28
N GLY A 112 -4.48 10.88 -2.75
CA GLY A 112 -3.10 10.93 -3.21
C GLY A 112 -3.01 10.74 -4.72
N VAL A 113 -2.23 11.57 -5.42
CA VAL A 113 -2.17 11.59 -6.88
C VAL A 113 -0.92 10.89 -7.41
N ILE A 114 -1.00 10.40 -8.64
CA ILE A 114 0.11 9.68 -9.31
C ILE A 114 1.02 10.61 -10.13
N THR A 115 0.79 11.90 -10.07
CA THR A 115 1.69 12.92 -10.66
C THR A 115 2.71 13.37 -9.63
N ASN A 116 3.85 13.86 -10.10
CA ASN A 116 4.87 14.44 -9.22
C ASN A 116 4.39 15.72 -8.51
N ALA A 117 3.40 16.42 -9.06
CA ALA A 117 2.76 17.57 -8.44
C ALA A 117 1.66 17.11 -7.47
N GLY A 118 1.54 17.76 -6.33
CA GLY A 118 0.42 17.59 -5.41
C GLY A 118 -0.87 18.19 -6.00
N ALA A 119 -2.02 17.72 -5.55
CA ALA A 119 -3.32 18.28 -5.91
C ALA A 119 -3.60 19.58 -5.14
N ASN A 120 -4.31 20.49 -5.74
CA ASN A 120 -4.84 21.67 -5.05
C ASN A 120 -5.87 21.26 -3.99
N GLY A 121 -6.05 22.10 -2.97
CA GLY A 121 -7.19 22.01 -2.06
C GLY A 121 -8.50 22.07 -2.83
N LEU A 122 -9.55 21.52 -2.27
CA LEU A 122 -10.85 21.47 -2.92
C LEU A 122 -11.61 22.78 -2.71
N GLN A 123 -12.42 23.16 -3.72
CA GLN A 123 -13.25 24.34 -3.75
C GLN A 123 -14.68 23.97 -4.12
N ASN A 124 -15.68 24.61 -3.51
CA ASN A 124 -17.06 24.45 -3.92
C ASN A 124 -17.36 25.22 -5.22
N THR A 125 -17.81 24.49 -6.22
CA THR A 125 -18.39 25.10 -7.44
C THR A 125 -19.92 25.29 -7.35
N ALA A 126 -20.56 24.75 -6.27
CA ALA A 126 -22.00 24.87 -6.06
C ALA A 126 -22.26 25.82 -4.88
N ASN A 127 -22.86 26.96 -5.14
CA ASN A 127 -23.25 27.96 -4.16
C ASN A 127 -24.38 27.45 -3.24
N THR A 128 -24.06 26.56 -2.32
CA THR A 128 -25.05 25.91 -1.41
C THR A 128 -25.51 26.86 -0.28
N TYR A 129 -24.78 27.95 -0.02
CA TYR A 129 -25.07 28.90 1.08
C TYR A 129 -25.34 30.34 0.67
N GLY A 130 -25.60 30.61 -0.64
CA GLY A 130 -25.95 31.96 -1.10
C GLY A 130 -24.81 32.98 -1.00
N LEU A 131 -23.58 32.58 -0.76
CA LEU A 131 -22.40 33.45 -0.76
C LEU A 131 -21.83 33.48 -2.19
N VAL A 132 -21.45 34.67 -2.67
CA VAL A 132 -20.92 34.87 -4.02
C VAL A 132 -19.81 33.86 -4.32
N ALA A 133 -19.99 33.15 -5.46
CA ALA A 133 -18.95 32.28 -6.01
C ALA A 133 -17.78 33.16 -6.48
N GLU A 134 -16.83 33.40 -5.61
CA GLU A 134 -15.58 34.03 -6.01
C GLU A 134 -14.66 32.96 -6.59
N THR A 135 -14.35 33.12 -7.86
CA THR A 135 -13.48 32.23 -8.63
C THR A 135 -12.06 32.19 -8.02
N ASN A 136 -11.60 31.00 -7.64
CA ASN A 136 -10.22 30.68 -7.26
C ASN A 136 -9.60 31.43 -6.04
N GLN A 137 -10.38 32.00 -5.14
CA GLN A 137 -9.81 32.65 -3.95
C GLN A 137 -9.80 31.70 -2.75
N GLY A 138 -8.63 31.49 -2.19
CA GLY A 138 -8.46 30.92 -0.87
C GLY A 138 -8.05 29.46 -0.77
N VAL A 139 -8.08 28.65 -1.83
CA VAL A 139 -7.58 27.27 -1.75
C VAL A 139 -6.07 27.21 -1.83
N GLY A 140 -5.47 26.30 -1.08
CA GLY A 140 -4.05 26.02 -1.17
C GLY A 140 -3.68 25.34 -2.50
N ILE A 141 -2.57 25.72 -3.07
CA ILE A 141 -2.04 25.16 -4.32
C ILE A 141 -1.12 23.97 -3.98
N GLY A 142 -1.26 22.86 -4.71
CA GLY A 142 -0.34 21.73 -4.59
C GLY A 142 1.08 22.11 -4.99
N GLY A 143 2.07 21.57 -4.27
CA GLY A 143 3.48 21.75 -4.57
C GLY A 143 3.88 21.12 -5.90
N VAL A 144 4.99 21.57 -6.46
CA VAL A 144 5.60 21.01 -7.68
C VAL A 144 7.10 20.81 -7.47
N GLY A 145 7.70 19.85 -8.19
CA GLY A 145 9.16 19.63 -8.15
C GLY A 145 9.70 19.27 -6.77
N GLY A 146 8.93 18.56 -5.95
CA GLY A 146 9.34 18.17 -4.61
C GLY A 146 9.01 19.17 -3.50
N GLN A 147 8.45 20.34 -3.82
CA GLN A 147 8.09 21.36 -2.83
C GLN A 147 6.80 21.01 -2.08
N GLY A 148 6.64 21.58 -0.89
CA GLY A 148 5.39 21.51 -0.15
C GLY A 148 4.26 22.28 -0.83
N GLY A 149 3.00 21.93 -0.52
CA GLY A 149 1.82 22.66 -0.94
C GLY A 149 1.59 23.92 -0.08
N SER A 150 0.80 24.87 -0.60
CA SER A 150 0.40 26.02 0.20
C SER A 150 -0.83 25.72 1.05
N GLY A 151 -0.93 26.36 2.20
CA GLY A 151 -2.17 26.37 3.00
C GLY A 151 -3.27 27.18 2.30
N GLY A 152 -4.52 26.98 2.72
CA GLY A 152 -5.66 27.76 2.27
C GLY A 152 -5.53 29.23 2.73
N THR A 153 -6.06 30.16 1.92
CA THR A 153 -5.89 31.62 2.10
C THR A 153 -7.19 32.42 2.13
N ASP A 154 -8.36 31.76 2.22
CA ASP A 154 -9.63 32.44 2.32
C ASP A 154 -9.73 33.26 3.62
N THR A 155 -10.03 34.55 3.47
CA THR A 155 -10.13 35.51 4.59
C THR A 155 -11.57 35.74 5.05
N ILE A 156 -12.57 35.10 4.45
CA ILE A 156 -14.00 35.39 4.69
C ILE A 156 -14.65 34.39 5.63
N LEU A 157 -14.33 33.08 5.51
CA LEU A 157 -15.14 32.02 6.09
C LEU A 157 -14.49 31.21 7.22
N GLY A 158 -13.26 31.52 7.67
CA GLY A 158 -12.71 30.82 8.83
C GLY A 158 -11.26 30.38 8.71
N ALA A 159 -10.83 29.49 9.56
CA ALA A 159 -9.45 29.02 9.60
C ALA A 159 -9.23 27.90 8.57
N ASN A 160 -8.30 28.11 7.69
CA ASN A 160 -7.97 27.24 6.57
C ASN A 160 -7.01 26.12 6.98
N GLY A 161 -6.98 25.04 6.18
CA GLY A 161 -6.03 23.95 6.36
C GLY A 161 -4.62 24.30 5.90
N GLY A 162 -3.61 23.71 6.53
CA GLY A 162 -2.21 23.80 6.13
C GLY A 162 -1.90 22.94 4.89
N GLY A 163 -0.94 23.32 4.09
CA GLY A 163 -0.45 22.52 2.96
C GLY A 163 0.40 21.35 3.44
N GLY A 164 0.46 20.27 2.63
CA GLY A 164 1.34 19.14 2.89
C GLY A 164 2.80 19.41 2.56
N GLY A 165 3.72 18.68 3.20
CA GLY A 165 5.16 18.73 2.91
C GLY A 165 5.52 17.90 1.68
N GLY A 166 6.54 18.32 0.96
CA GLY A 166 7.19 17.58 -0.12
C GLY A 166 8.59 17.11 0.26
N VAL A 167 9.26 16.36 -0.62
CA VAL A 167 10.61 15.83 -0.39
C VAL A 167 11.68 16.90 -0.21
N SER A 168 11.48 18.10 -0.72
CA SER A 168 12.47 19.20 -0.65
C SER A 168 11.94 20.47 0.00
N GLY A 169 10.70 20.47 0.46
CA GLY A 169 10.12 21.68 1.08
C GLY A 169 8.91 21.38 1.94
N SER A 170 8.78 22.14 3.03
CA SER A 170 7.62 22.08 3.92
C SER A 170 6.40 22.77 3.29
N GLY A 171 5.21 22.30 3.65
CA GLY A 171 3.98 23.00 3.35
C GLY A 171 3.88 24.31 4.13
N THR A 172 3.04 25.24 3.66
CA THR A 172 2.78 26.47 4.38
C THR A 172 1.51 26.41 5.21
N ASN A 173 1.45 27.21 6.24
CA ASN A 173 0.28 27.30 7.13
C ASN A 173 -0.94 27.83 6.38
N GLY A 174 -2.12 27.39 6.79
CA GLY A 174 -3.38 28.04 6.41
C GLY A 174 -3.51 29.41 7.09
N ILE A 175 -4.15 30.35 6.41
CA ILE A 175 -4.38 31.70 6.93
C ILE A 175 -5.69 31.73 7.72
N SER A 176 -5.68 32.42 8.88
CA SER A 176 -6.86 32.68 9.69
C SER A 176 -7.53 33.97 9.22
N ALA A 177 -8.84 33.97 9.03
CA ALA A 177 -9.61 35.18 8.74
C ALA A 177 -9.83 36.01 10.01
N LEU A 178 -9.61 37.32 9.88
CA LEU A 178 -10.11 38.42 10.74
C LEU A 178 -10.30 38.10 12.22
N GLY A 179 -9.33 38.38 13.06
CA GLY A 179 -9.38 38.93 14.45
C GLY A 179 -10.54 38.57 15.42
N ARG A 180 -11.41 37.67 15.08
CA ARG A 180 -12.45 37.11 15.91
C ARG A 180 -12.02 35.76 16.40
N GLY A 181 -11.29 35.62 17.47
CA GLY A 181 -11.20 34.43 18.34
C GLY A 181 -11.12 33.03 17.70
N GLY A 182 -11.02 32.96 16.39
CA GLY A 182 -10.79 31.74 15.62
C GLY A 182 -9.28 31.53 15.56
N GLY A 183 -8.81 30.50 16.14
CA GLY A 183 -7.40 30.16 16.20
C GLY A 183 -6.73 30.14 14.83
N ASP A 184 -5.41 30.11 14.83
CA ASP A 184 -4.59 30.04 13.62
C ASP A 184 -5.00 28.87 12.72
N GLY A 185 -4.82 28.98 11.40
CA GLY A 185 -5.03 27.90 10.46
C GLY A 185 -4.13 26.68 10.77
N GLY A 186 -4.45 25.53 10.21
CA GLY A 186 -3.61 24.34 10.37
C GLY A 186 -2.18 24.58 9.87
N SER A 187 -1.21 24.05 10.57
CA SER A 187 0.22 24.18 10.18
C SER A 187 0.52 23.34 8.94
N GLY A 188 1.46 23.81 8.11
CA GLY A 188 2.02 23.01 7.02
C GLY A 188 2.79 21.80 7.55
N GLY A 189 2.77 20.71 6.78
CA GLY A 189 3.57 19.53 7.08
C GLY A 189 5.05 19.76 6.76
N ASN A 190 5.93 19.18 7.55
CA ASN A 190 7.37 19.28 7.30
C ASN A 190 7.76 18.41 6.10
N GLY A 191 8.62 18.94 5.23
CA GLY A 191 9.24 18.23 4.11
C GLY A 191 10.76 18.11 4.31
N GLY A 192 11.38 17.31 3.47
CA GLY A 192 12.84 17.16 3.40
C GLY A 192 13.33 15.72 3.56
N ILE A 193 14.44 15.45 2.89
CA ILE A 193 15.06 14.11 2.80
C ILE A 193 15.76 13.72 4.12
N VAL A 194 16.17 14.68 4.94
CA VAL A 194 17.07 14.46 6.09
C VAL A 194 16.32 14.56 7.44
N LEU A 195 15.08 14.97 7.44
CA LEU A 195 14.29 15.09 8.66
C LEU A 195 13.03 14.23 8.55
N PRO A 196 12.67 13.52 9.62
CA PRO A 196 11.39 12.82 9.65
C PRO A 196 10.29 13.84 9.34
N GLY A 197 9.52 13.59 8.30
CA GLY A 197 8.42 14.42 7.86
C GLY A 197 7.30 14.44 8.89
N THR A 198 7.45 15.24 9.96
CA THR A 198 6.38 15.38 10.96
C THR A 198 5.15 16.02 10.32
N GLY A 199 3.97 15.55 10.68
CA GLY A 199 2.71 16.16 10.26
C GLY A 199 2.56 17.55 10.84
N GLY A 200 1.86 18.45 10.13
CA GLY A 200 1.47 19.76 10.61
C GLY A 200 0.48 19.64 11.76
N LEU A 201 0.52 20.58 12.70
CA LEU A 201 -0.44 20.63 13.79
C LEU A 201 -1.80 21.15 13.28
N GLY A 202 -2.88 20.48 13.65
CA GLY A 202 -4.22 20.99 13.47
C GLY A 202 -4.50 22.18 14.38
N LEU A 203 -5.54 22.94 14.04
CA LEU A 203 -6.00 24.05 14.86
C LEU A 203 -6.36 23.56 16.26
N ALA A 204 -5.82 24.22 17.28
CA ALA A 204 -6.06 23.87 18.66
C ALA A 204 -7.56 23.78 18.99
N GLY A 205 -8.01 22.61 19.45
CA GLY A 205 -9.38 22.33 19.88
C GLY A 205 -10.37 21.88 18.80
N SER A 206 -10.03 21.93 17.50
CA SER A 206 -10.94 21.50 16.44
C SER A 206 -10.29 20.82 15.24
N GLY A 207 -9.15 21.34 14.72
CA GLY A 207 -8.51 20.75 13.56
C GLY A 207 -7.73 19.46 13.88
N GLY A 208 -7.79 18.48 12.99
CA GLY A 208 -7.01 17.24 13.08
C GLY A 208 -5.53 17.47 12.71
N ASN A 209 -4.60 16.83 13.44
CA ASN A 209 -3.18 16.86 13.07
C ASN A 209 -2.95 16.09 11.77
N GLY A 210 -2.00 16.56 10.97
CA GLY A 210 -1.50 15.87 9.80
C GLY A 210 -0.70 14.61 10.16
N GLY A 211 -0.72 13.62 9.27
CA GLY A 211 0.03 12.38 9.40
C GLY A 211 1.53 12.56 9.24
N PHE A 212 2.33 11.73 9.93
CA PHE A 212 3.77 11.58 9.71
C PHE A 212 4.05 11.32 8.22
N GLY A 213 5.14 11.85 7.67
CA GLY A 213 5.38 11.87 6.22
C GLY A 213 4.86 13.15 5.55
N GLY A 214 4.68 14.22 6.31
CA GLY A 214 4.46 15.58 5.80
C GLY A 214 2.99 15.96 5.58
N GLY A 215 2.00 15.28 6.18
CA GLY A 215 0.60 15.70 6.11
C GLY A 215 0.39 17.09 6.74
N GLY A 216 -0.42 17.96 6.13
CA GLY A 216 -0.78 19.28 6.68
C GLY A 216 -1.86 19.19 7.74
N GLY A 217 -1.87 20.09 8.72
CA GLY A 217 -2.91 20.15 9.75
C GLY A 217 -4.24 20.70 9.25
N GLY A 218 -5.36 20.19 9.74
CA GLY A 218 -6.70 20.71 9.47
C GLY A 218 -6.95 22.07 10.18
N GLY A 219 -7.72 22.93 9.53
CA GLY A 219 -8.26 24.15 10.09
C GLY A 219 -9.60 23.94 10.82
N TRP A 220 -10.31 25.00 11.15
CA TRP A 220 -11.60 24.87 11.80
C TRP A 220 -12.66 24.20 10.92
N THR A 221 -12.69 24.52 9.64
CA THR A 221 -13.65 23.96 8.70
C THR A 221 -13.01 23.29 7.49
N ALA A 222 -11.69 23.42 7.35
CA ALA A 222 -10.95 23.08 6.14
C ALA A 222 -9.93 21.97 6.39
N GLY A 223 -9.87 21.00 5.48
CA GLY A 223 -8.92 19.90 5.55
C GLY A 223 -7.49 20.30 5.22
N GLY A 224 -6.50 19.65 5.87
CA GLY A 224 -5.08 19.76 5.55
C GLY A 224 -4.67 19.02 4.28
N GLY A 225 -3.64 19.49 3.56
CA GLY A 225 -3.09 18.83 2.37
C GLY A 225 -2.30 17.57 2.69
N GLY A 226 -2.33 16.56 1.82
CA GLY A 226 -1.53 15.33 1.95
C GLY A 226 -0.04 15.56 1.70
N GLY A 227 0.82 14.83 2.45
CA GLY A 227 2.27 14.76 2.18
C GLY A 227 2.60 13.87 0.97
N GLY A 228 3.80 13.98 0.42
CA GLY A 228 4.21 13.16 -0.73
C GLY A 228 5.47 13.68 -1.42
N TYR A 229 5.74 13.22 -2.64
CA TYR A 229 6.83 13.78 -3.44
C TYR A 229 6.73 15.31 -3.51
N SER A 230 5.56 15.82 -3.87
CA SER A 230 5.18 17.22 -3.65
C SER A 230 3.94 17.26 -2.76
N GLY A 231 3.87 18.19 -1.84
CA GLY A 231 2.74 18.30 -0.91
C GLY A 231 1.45 18.75 -1.59
N GLY A 232 0.29 18.28 -1.12
CA GLY A 232 -1.03 18.76 -1.51
C GLY A 232 -1.36 20.12 -0.89
N GLY A 233 -2.23 20.89 -1.54
CA GLY A 233 -2.71 22.19 -1.01
C GLY A 233 -3.71 22.00 0.13
N GLY A 234 -3.69 22.92 1.11
CA GLY A 234 -4.71 22.97 2.17
C GLY A 234 -6.05 23.45 1.63
N GLY A 235 -7.13 22.95 2.20
CA GLY A 235 -8.49 23.35 1.87
C GLY A 235 -8.81 24.76 2.36
N SER A 236 -9.84 25.37 1.76
CA SER A 236 -10.49 26.58 2.24
C SER A 236 -11.98 26.24 2.42
N TYR A 237 -12.40 26.04 3.66
CA TYR A 237 -13.73 25.51 4.02
C TYR A 237 -13.97 24.03 3.66
N TYR A 238 -13.31 23.52 2.66
CA TYR A 238 -13.45 22.17 2.07
C TYR A 238 -12.25 21.27 2.36
N GLY A 239 -12.22 20.10 1.73
CA GLY A 239 -11.13 19.14 1.89
C GLY A 239 -9.80 19.65 1.33
N GLY A 240 -8.70 19.17 1.89
CA GLY A 240 -7.36 19.40 1.35
C GLY A 240 -7.09 18.55 0.10
N GLY A 241 -6.11 18.93 -0.70
CA GLY A 241 -5.61 18.17 -1.86
C GLY A 241 -4.69 17.02 -1.41
N GLY A 242 -4.63 15.95 -2.19
CA GLY A 242 -3.69 14.84 -1.97
C GLY A 242 -2.26 15.18 -2.39
N GLY A 243 -1.29 14.53 -1.77
CA GLY A 243 0.13 14.64 -2.13
C GLY A 243 0.49 13.97 -3.45
N GLY A 244 1.55 14.44 -4.10
CA GLY A 244 2.11 13.90 -5.33
C GLY A 244 2.92 12.63 -5.08
N SER A 245 3.07 11.80 -6.12
CA SER A 245 3.82 10.56 -6.07
C SER A 245 4.99 10.55 -7.05
N PHE A 246 5.96 9.67 -6.81
CA PHE A 246 7.16 9.55 -7.62
C PHE A 246 7.68 8.11 -7.61
N VAL A 247 8.15 7.66 -8.76
CA VAL A 247 8.99 6.46 -8.88
C VAL A 247 10.20 6.84 -9.73
N ALA A 248 11.38 6.50 -9.28
CA ALA A 248 12.63 6.85 -9.99
C ALA A 248 12.67 6.19 -11.38
N SER A 249 13.20 6.91 -12.35
CA SER A 249 13.22 6.49 -13.77
C SER A 249 14.06 5.23 -14.05
N ASN A 250 14.94 4.86 -13.12
CA ASN A 250 15.73 3.62 -13.19
C ASN A 250 14.95 2.40 -12.69
N ALA A 251 13.76 2.56 -12.15
CA ALA A 251 12.88 1.44 -11.84
C ALA A 251 12.29 0.82 -13.10
N SER A 252 12.28 -0.50 -13.18
CA SER A 252 11.46 -1.25 -14.14
C SER A 252 10.09 -1.57 -13.54
N ALA A 253 9.13 -1.97 -14.36
CA ALA A 253 7.78 -2.39 -13.96
C ALA A 253 7.07 -1.40 -13.00
N GLN A 254 7.14 -0.09 -13.31
CA GLN A 254 6.54 0.96 -12.50
C GLN A 254 5.01 0.87 -12.50
N VAL A 255 4.42 1.01 -11.33
CA VAL A 255 2.97 1.11 -11.14
C VAL A 255 2.64 2.24 -10.18
N MET A 256 1.63 3.02 -10.54
CA MET A 256 1.11 4.10 -9.71
C MET A 256 -0.43 4.06 -9.74
N THR A 257 -1.06 4.04 -8.57
CA THR A 257 -2.52 3.99 -8.43
C THR A 257 -2.97 5.10 -7.49
N PRO A 258 -3.78 6.06 -7.95
CA PRO A 258 -4.28 7.14 -7.12
C PRO A 258 -5.37 6.64 -6.18
N GLY A 259 -5.47 7.21 -4.98
CA GLY A 259 -6.53 6.93 -4.03
C GLY A 259 -6.70 5.43 -3.76
N TYR A 260 -5.61 4.72 -3.47
CA TYR A 260 -5.59 3.25 -3.29
C TYR A 260 -5.76 2.84 -1.84
N ASN A 261 -4.99 3.48 -0.94
CA ASN A 261 -4.97 3.09 0.47
C ASN A 261 -6.18 3.65 1.20
N THR A 262 -7.15 2.78 1.46
CA THR A 262 -8.34 3.05 2.29
C THR A 262 -8.11 2.67 3.76
N MET A 263 -6.91 2.21 4.12
CA MET A 263 -6.48 1.92 5.49
C MET A 263 -5.90 3.19 6.11
N ALA A 264 -5.96 3.31 7.44
CA ALA A 264 -5.59 4.55 8.12
C ALA A 264 -4.15 5.00 7.81
N ALA A 265 -3.15 4.15 8.02
CA ALA A 265 -1.74 4.45 7.75
C ALA A 265 -1.25 3.82 6.44
N GLY A 266 -0.13 4.34 5.91
CA GLY A 266 0.58 3.74 4.79
C GLY A 266 1.34 2.47 5.15
N GLU A 267 1.99 1.88 4.16
CA GLU A 267 2.86 0.71 4.30
C GLU A 267 3.96 0.77 3.23
N VAL A 268 5.14 0.23 3.54
CA VAL A 268 6.21 -0.01 2.57
C VAL A 268 6.56 -1.49 2.57
N VAL A 269 6.57 -2.11 1.40
CA VAL A 269 6.80 -3.55 1.23
C VAL A 269 7.88 -3.82 0.19
N ILE A 270 8.78 -4.72 0.54
CA ILE A 270 9.85 -5.22 -0.33
C ILE A 270 9.68 -6.74 -0.40
N SER A 271 9.16 -7.28 -1.50
CA SER A 271 8.63 -8.67 -1.57
C SER A 271 9.38 -9.57 -2.55
N PRO A 272 9.57 -10.87 -2.21
CA PRO A 272 10.04 -11.89 -3.12
C PRO A 272 8.91 -12.51 -3.98
N VAL A 273 9.27 -13.13 -5.11
CA VAL A 273 8.35 -13.80 -6.06
C VAL A 273 8.66 -15.30 -6.10
N CYS A 274 7.82 -16.18 -5.51
CA CYS A 274 8.15 -17.60 -5.27
C CYS A 274 6.96 -18.57 -5.35
N PHE A 275 7.26 -19.90 -5.57
CA PHE A 275 6.35 -21.03 -5.39
C PHE A 275 6.44 -21.59 -3.97
N THR A 276 5.36 -22.17 -3.44
CA THR A 276 5.43 -22.94 -2.18
C THR A 276 5.92 -24.36 -2.40
N GLU A 277 6.46 -24.97 -1.35
CA GLU A 277 6.78 -26.41 -1.31
C GLU A 277 5.60 -27.27 -1.77
N GLY A 278 5.88 -28.36 -2.51
CA GLY A 278 4.89 -29.27 -3.06
C GLY A 278 4.26 -28.83 -4.39
N THR A 279 4.52 -27.60 -4.87
CA THR A 279 4.07 -27.13 -6.19
C THR A 279 4.66 -28.00 -7.29
N ARG A 280 3.80 -28.54 -8.19
CA ARG A 280 4.25 -29.42 -9.27
C ARG A 280 4.60 -28.63 -10.54
N ILE A 281 5.88 -28.69 -10.91
CA ILE A 281 6.41 -28.08 -12.13
C ILE A 281 6.45 -29.13 -13.25
N ARG A 282 5.98 -28.77 -14.44
CA ARG A 282 5.96 -29.67 -15.60
C ARG A 282 7.35 -29.85 -16.19
N THR A 283 7.74 -31.11 -16.35
CA THR A 283 9.00 -31.51 -16.99
C THR A 283 8.71 -32.45 -18.17
N PRO A 284 9.66 -32.69 -19.08
CA PRO A 284 9.49 -33.66 -20.16
C PRO A 284 9.19 -35.11 -19.68
N ARG A 285 9.53 -35.41 -18.42
CA ARG A 285 9.33 -36.72 -17.79
C ARG A 285 8.10 -36.80 -16.89
N GLY A 286 7.26 -35.75 -16.89
CA GLY A 286 6.10 -35.61 -16.01
C GLY A 286 6.23 -34.48 -15.01
N ASN A 287 5.27 -34.36 -14.09
CA ASN A 287 5.25 -33.29 -13.10
C ASN A 287 6.08 -33.68 -11.86
N VAL A 288 7.02 -32.81 -11.46
CA VAL A 288 7.86 -33.01 -10.27
C VAL A 288 7.60 -31.89 -9.26
N ALA A 289 7.80 -32.17 -7.98
CA ALA A 289 7.71 -31.13 -6.96
C ALA A 289 8.85 -30.10 -7.13
N VAL A 290 8.55 -28.82 -6.93
CA VAL A 290 9.50 -27.73 -7.15
C VAL A 290 10.77 -27.92 -6.33
N GLU A 291 10.64 -28.36 -5.09
CA GLU A 291 11.76 -28.64 -4.18
C GLU A 291 12.70 -29.79 -4.64
N SER A 292 12.25 -30.58 -5.60
CA SER A 292 13.06 -31.66 -6.19
C SER A 292 13.84 -31.25 -7.44
N LEU A 293 13.62 -30.04 -7.96
CA LEU A 293 14.39 -29.49 -9.07
C LEU A 293 15.85 -29.22 -8.64
N ARG A 294 16.77 -29.25 -9.58
CA ARG A 294 18.21 -28.94 -9.42
C ARG A 294 18.69 -28.19 -10.65
N ALA A 295 19.84 -27.53 -10.54
CA ALA A 295 20.55 -27.03 -11.71
C ALA A 295 20.70 -28.16 -12.76
N GLY A 296 20.41 -27.86 -14.03
CA GLY A 296 20.37 -28.82 -15.13
C GLY A 296 19.03 -29.56 -15.31
N SER A 297 18.10 -29.53 -14.34
CA SER A 297 16.74 -30.05 -14.51
C SER A 297 16.05 -29.40 -15.69
N LYS A 298 15.26 -30.16 -16.47
CA LYS A 298 14.53 -29.63 -17.63
C LYS A 298 13.08 -29.35 -17.25
N VAL A 299 12.59 -28.14 -17.54
CA VAL A 299 11.17 -27.74 -17.32
C VAL A 299 10.51 -27.38 -18.65
N CYS A 300 9.21 -27.66 -18.79
CA CYS A 300 8.43 -27.31 -19.97
C CYS A 300 7.95 -25.87 -19.88
N LEU A 301 8.03 -25.15 -20.99
CA LEU A 301 7.55 -23.76 -21.11
C LEU A 301 6.11 -23.72 -21.61
N SER A 302 5.35 -22.71 -21.23
CA SER A 302 3.95 -22.51 -21.59
C SER A 302 3.76 -22.33 -23.11
N GLY A 303 4.67 -21.64 -23.78
CA GLY A 303 4.67 -21.46 -25.24
C GLY A 303 5.21 -22.65 -26.03
N GLY A 304 5.51 -23.75 -25.37
CA GLY A 304 6.19 -24.91 -25.97
C GLY A 304 7.71 -24.85 -25.76
N GLY A 305 8.36 -25.99 -25.97
CA GLY A 305 9.78 -26.11 -25.73
C GLY A 305 10.15 -26.47 -24.29
N VAL A 306 11.45 -26.52 -24.03
CA VAL A 306 12.04 -26.95 -22.76
C VAL A 306 13.21 -26.04 -22.41
N ALA A 307 13.28 -25.59 -21.17
CA ALA A 307 14.41 -24.84 -20.62
C ALA A 307 15.13 -25.62 -19.53
N GLY A 308 16.43 -25.34 -19.35
CA GLY A 308 17.21 -25.86 -18.22
C GLY A 308 17.07 -24.96 -17.02
N VAL A 309 16.84 -25.55 -15.85
CA VAL A 309 16.96 -24.85 -14.57
C VAL A 309 18.42 -24.49 -14.37
N VAL A 310 18.71 -23.21 -14.12
CA VAL A 310 20.03 -22.69 -13.83
C VAL A 310 20.29 -22.78 -12.33
N TRP A 311 19.32 -22.40 -11.55
CA TRP A 311 19.36 -22.40 -10.10
C TRP A 311 17.95 -22.55 -9.49
N LEU A 312 17.89 -23.11 -8.30
CA LEU A 312 16.68 -23.18 -7.50
C LEU A 312 16.92 -22.45 -6.17
N GLY A 313 16.39 -21.24 -6.05
CA GLY A 313 16.43 -20.48 -4.79
C GLY A 313 15.45 -21.05 -3.78
N VAL A 314 15.87 -21.13 -2.50
CA VAL A 314 15.04 -21.57 -1.38
C VAL A 314 14.99 -20.46 -0.33
N GLN A 315 13.78 -20.08 0.11
CA GLN A 315 13.58 -19.06 1.13
C GLN A 315 12.66 -19.59 2.23
N SER A 316 13.14 -19.56 3.47
CA SER A 316 12.34 -19.90 4.65
C SER A 316 11.61 -18.69 5.19
N MET A 317 10.29 -18.81 5.42
CA MET A 317 9.41 -17.76 5.92
C MET A 317 8.79 -18.17 7.24
N ALA A 318 8.75 -17.27 8.22
CA ALA A 318 8.03 -17.46 9.47
C ALA A 318 6.65 -16.77 9.42
N ARG A 319 5.58 -17.53 9.70
CA ARG A 319 4.19 -17.04 9.64
C ARG A 319 3.92 -15.82 10.53
N GLY A 320 4.62 -15.71 11.66
CA GLY A 320 4.43 -14.62 12.63
C GLY A 320 5.27 -13.36 12.36
N LEU A 321 6.12 -13.37 11.33
CA LEU A 321 6.96 -12.24 10.95
C LEU A 321 6.39 -11.58 9.68
N GLY A 322 5.93 -10.35 9.82
CA GLY A 322 5.40 -9.53 8.74
C GLY A 322 3.87 -9.56 8.58
N ASP A 323 3.34 -8.67 7.72
CA ASP A 323 1.91 -8.58 7.43
C ASP A 323 1.41 -9.87 6.74
N PRO A 324 0.39 -10.54 7.29
CA PRO A 324 -0.23 -11.69 6.64
C PRO A 324 -0.69 -11.44 5.19
N LEU A 325 -1.04 -10.22 4.85
CA LEU A 325 -1.45 -9.85 3.49
C LEU A 325 -0.33 -9.97 2.46
N ARG A 326 0.92 -9.88 2.90
CA ARG A 326 2.12 -9.80 2.07
C ARG A 326 2.97 -11.07 2.13
N VAL A 327 2.96 -11.76 3.28
CA VAL A 327 3.82 -12.95 3.52
C VAL A 327 3.10 -14.24 3.18
N LEU A 328 1.78 -14.32 3.49
CA LEU A 328 1.04 -15.57 3.34
C LEU A 328 0.73 -15.90 1.88
N PRO A 329 0.88 -17.17 1.49
CA PRO A 329 0.63 -17.61 0.12
C PRO A 329 -0.80 -17.30 -0.34
N ILE A 330 -0.93 -17.12 -1.63
CA ILE A 330 -2.22 -17.10 -2.32
C ILE A 330 -2.49 -18.50 -2.84
N ARG A 331 -3.63 -19.07 -2.43
CA ARG A 331 -4.18 -20.33 -2.95
C ARG A 331 -5.08 -20.05 -4.12
N ILE A 332 -4.71 -20.55 -5.29
CA ILE A 332 -5.53 -20.59 -6.50
C ILE A 332 -6.12 -21.99 -6.57
N LYS A 333 -7.41 -22.14 -6.30
CA LYS A 333 -8.08 -23.44 -6.27
C LYS A 333 -8.09 -24.11 -7.65
N ALA A 334 -8.05 -25.43 -7.66
CA ALA A 334 -8.05 -26.22 -8.90
C ALA A 334 -9.17 -25.78 -9.87
N GLY A 335 -8.81 -25.49 -11.11
CA GLY A 335 -9.75 -25.02 -12.12
C GLY A 335 -10.17 -23.55 -12.02
N ALA A 336 -9.70 -22.77 -11.07
CA ALA A 336 -10.13 -21.38 -10.84
C ALA A 336 -9.88 -20.45 -12.04
N LEU A 337 -8.77 -20.61 -12.74
CA LEU A 337 -8.38 -19.75 -13.87
C LEU A 337 -8.94 -20.23 -15.22
N GLY A 338 -9.22 -21.54 -15.35
CA GLY A 338 -9.71 -22.17 -16.57
C GLY A 338 -9.96 -23.67 -16.38
N LYS A 339 -10.45 -24.37 -17.40
CA LYS A 339 -10.63 -25.84 -17.35
C LYS A 339 -9.27 -26.53 -17.15
N GLY A 340 -9.06 -27.16 -15.97
CA GLY A 340 -7.79 -27.80 -15.61
C GLY A 340 -6.62 -26.82 -15.35
N VAL A 341 -6.91 -25.56 -15.05
CA VAL A 341 -5.93 -24.50 -14.73
C VAL A 341 -6.36 -23.76 -13.45
N PRO A 342 -5.62 -23.93 -12.35
CA PRO A 342 -4.61 -24.96 -12.10
C PRO A 342 -5.20 -26.38 -12.14
N ARG A 343 -4.36 -27.38 -12.32
CA ARG A 343 -4.80 -28.79 -12.26
C ARG A 343 -5.09 -29.27 -10.84
N ARG A 344 -4.33 -28.75 -9.87
CA ARG A 344 -4.52 -28.88 -8.42
C ARG A 344 -4.42 -27.49 -7.83
N ASP A 345 -4.75 -27.30 -6.56
CA ASP A 345 -4.53 -26.04 -5.87
C ASP A 345 -3.07 -25.61 -6.05
N LEU A 346 -2.87 -24.40 -6.53
CA LEU A 346 -1.57 -23.77 -6.70
C LEU A 346 -1.39 -22.73 -5.60
N LEU A 347 -0.31 -22.84 -4.84
CA LEU A 347 0.07 -21.86 -3.83
C LEU A 347 1.34 -21.13 -4.28
N VAL A 348 1.28 -19.81 -4.27
CA VAL A 348 2.40 -18.93 -4.63
C VAL A 348 2.45 -17.73 -3.70
N SER A 349 3.60 -17.03 -3.67
CA SER A 349 3.69 -15.76 -2.96
C SER A 349 2.74 -14.72 -3.57
N PRO A 350 2.27 -13.71 -2.81
CA PRO A 350 1.34 -12.69 -3.32
C PRO A 350 1.84 -11.94 -4.55
N ALA A 351 3.15 -11.67 -4.61
CA ALA A 351 3.78 -10.95 -5.71
C ALA A 351 4.08 -11.81 -6.96
N HIS A 352 3.95 -13.16 -6.87
CA HIS A 352 4.23 -14.05 -8.00
C HIS A 352 3.23 -13.83 -9.14
N ALA A 353 3.74 -13.54 -10.34
CA ALA A 353 2.86 -13.31 -11.48
C ALA A 353 2.50 -14.59 -12.22
N LEU A 354 1.21 -14.70 -12.51
CA LEU A 354 0.61 -15.74 -13.35
C LEU A 354 0.18 -15.12 -14.67
N PHE A 355 0.36 -15.83 -15.77
CA PHE A 355 -0.07 -15.35 -17.07
C PHE A 355 -1.54 -15.67 -17.29
N VAL A 356 -2.37 -14.63 -17.32
CA VAL A 356 -3.83 -14.72 -17.42
C VAL A 356 -4.32 -13.74 -18.49
N ASP A 357 -5.06 -14.22 -19.48
CA ASP A 357 -5.66 -13.42 -20.55
C ASP A 357 -4.68 -12.45 -21.23
N GLY A 358 -3.43 -12.88 -21.47
CA GLY A 358 -2.43 -12.11 -22.21
C GLY A 358 -1.58 -11.16 -21.36
N ILE A 359 -1.79 -11.10 -20.05
CA ILE A 359 -1.05 -10.25 -19.10
C ILE A 359 -0.46 -11.05 -17.94
N LEU A 360 0.62 -10.54 -17.33
CA LEU A 360 1.18 -11.05 -16.08
C LEU A 360 0.43 -10.42 -14.91
N VAL A 361 -0.25 -11.23 -14.10
CA VAL A 361 -1.05 -10.76 -12.96
C VAL A 361 -0.48 -11.32 -11.68
N GLN A 362 -0.10 -10.46 -10.72
CA GLN A 362 0.28 -10.91 -9.39
C GLN A 362 -0.86 -11.70 -8.73
N ALA A 363 -0.53 -12.80 -8.08
CA ALA A 363 -1.51 -13.67 -7.44
C ALA A 363 -2.36 -12.93 -6.39
N GLY A 364 -1.77 -11.98 -5.67
CA GLY A 364 -2.47 -11.11 -4.73
C GLY A 364 -3.58 -10.27 -5.39
N ALA A 365 -3.36 -9.82 -6.64
CA ALA A 365 -4.33 -9.05 -7.41
C ALA A 365 -5.54 -9.89 -7.91
N LEU A 366 -5.41 -11.21 -7.93
CA LEU A 366 -6.47 -12.15 -8.32
C LEU A 366 -7.37 -12.56 -7.15
N VAL A 367 -7.07 -12.19 -5.91
CA VAL A 367 -7.84 -12.59 -4.73
C VAL A 367 -9.30 -12.15 -4.89
N ASN A 368 -10.22 -13.12 -4.85
CA ASN A 368 -11.66 -12.89 -5.00
C ASN A 368 -12.49 -13.47 -3.84
N GLY A 369 -11.85 -14.02 -2.81
CA GLY A 369 -12.50 -14.58 -1.62
C GLY A 369 -13.19 -15.93 -1.82
N ILE A 370 -13.22 -16.49 -3.03
CA ILE A 370 -13.95 -17.72 -3.40
C ILE A 370 -13.02 -18.79 -3.96
N SER A 371 -12.43 -18.52 -5.12
CA SER A 371 -11.56 -19.45 -5.86
C SER A 371 -10.09 -19.08 -5.82
N VAL A 372 -9.79 -17.82 -5.51
CA VAL A 372 -8.46 -17.31 -5.23
C VAL A 372 -8.51 -16.65 -3.86
N VAL A 373 -7.81 -17.24 -2.90
CA VAL A 373 -7.89 -16.86 -1.49
C VAL A 373 -6.51 -16.81 -0.86
N ARG A 374 -6.35 -16.03 0.20
CA ARG A 374 -5.14 -16.06 1.02
C ARG A 374 -5.16 -17.30 1.91
N GLU A 375 -4.04 -17.99 1.98
CA GLU A 375 -3.88 -19.20 2.78
C GLU A 375 -3.36 -18.86 4.17
N TYR A 376 -4.20 -18.97 5.18
CA TYR A 376 -3.84 -18.74 6.58
C TYR A 376 -3.39 -20.00 7.31
N ALA A 377 -3.71 -21.18 6.76
CA ALA A 377 -3.36 -22.47 7.35
C ALA A 377 -1.99 -22.94 6.84
N VAL A 378 -0.94 -22.15 7.10
CA VAL A 378 0.45 -22.50 6.80
C VAL A 378 1.18 -22.91 8.09
N PRO A 379 2.23 -23.76 8.00
CA PRO A 379 3.13 -24.04 9.11
C PRO A 379 3.70 -22.74 9.72
N GLU A 380 4.20 -22.82 10.97
CA GLU A 380 4.88 -21.69 11.60
C GLU A 380 6.10 -21.24 10.79
N VAL A 381 6.83 -22.19 10.20
CA VAL A 381 7.87 -21.95 9.21
C VAL A 381 7.50 -22.71 7.94
N PHE A 382 7.47 -22.04 6.80
CA PHE A 382 7.21 -22.62 5.49
C PHE A 382 8.24 -22.12 4.48
N ARG A 383 8.36 -22.81 3.32
CA ARG A 383 9.38 -22.50 2.33
C ARG A 383 8.77 -22.03 1.02
N TYR A 384 9.47 -21.05 0.46
CA TYR A 384 9.27 -20.57 -0.90
C TYR A 384 10.42 -21.03 -1.79
N TYR A 385 10.11 -21.34 -3.04
CA TYR A 385 11.06 -21.81 -4.06
C TYR A 385 10.98 -20.95 -5.30
N HIS A 386 12.14 -20.60 -5.83
CA HIS A 386 12.27 -19.76 -7.01
C HIS A 386 13.05 -20.50 -8.11
N VAL A 387 12.45 -20.66 -9.30
CA VAL A 387 13.06 -21.40 -10.40
C VAL A 387 13.72 -20.44 -11.37
N GLU A 388 15.06 -20.41 -11.40
CA GLU A 388 15.81 -19.61 -12.36
C GLU A 388 16.07 -20.39 -13.64
N LEU A 389 15.82 -19.73 -14.78
CA LEU A 389 16.13 -20.20 -16.13
C LEU A 389 17.17 -19.26 -16.76
N ALA A 390 17.77 -19.66 -17.89
CA ALA A 390 18.74 -18.81 -18.60
C ALA A 390 18.12 -17.51 -19.18
N ALA A 391 16.79 -17.47 -19.34
CA ALA A 391 16.03 -16.30 -19.74
C ALA A 391 14.69 -16.30 -19.00
N HIS A 392 14.10 -15.12 -18.80
CA HIS A 392 12.75 -15.00 -18.24
C HIS A 392 11.74 -15.71 -19.13
N ALA A 393 10.98 -16.65 -18.58
CA ALA A 393 10.03 -17.46 -19.32
C ALA A 393 8.83 -17.87 -18.45
N LEU A 394 7.76 -18.31 -19.12
CA LEU A 394 6.59 -18.88 -18.45
C LEU A 394 6.74 -20.39 -18.34
N LEU A 395 6.97 -20.91 -17.15
CA LEU A 395 6.94 -22.34 -16.85
C LEU A 395 5.52 -22.79 -16.47
N LEU A 396 5.27 -24.10 -16.44
CA LEU A 396 3.97 -24.65 -16.10
C LEU A 396 3.98 -25.20 -14.67
N ALA A 397 3.41 -24.44 -13.75
CA ALA A 397 3.19 -24.81 -12.34
C ALA A 397 1.73 -25.25 -12.15
N GLU A 398 1.47 -26.49 -11.74
CA GLU A 398 0.14 -27.08 -11.66
C GLU A 398 -0.66 -26.87 -12.97
N ASN A 399 -0.01 -26.91 -14.13
CA ASN A 399 -0.56 -26.59 -15.45
C ASN A 399 -0.96 -25.10 -15.64
N THR A 400 -0.50 -24.20 -14.78
CA THR A 400 -0.71 -22.77 -14.88
C THR A 400 0.57 -22.11 -15.38
N PRO A 401 0.50 -21.27 -16.43
CA PRO A 401 1.65 -20.47 -16.84
C PRO A 401 2.01 -19.47 -15.73
N ALA A 402 3.21 -19.60 -15.21
CA ALA A 402 3.75 -18.77 -14.13
C ALA A 402 5.16 -18.32 -14.49
N GLU A 403 5.53 -17.12 -14.09
CA GLU A 403 6.86 -16.58 -14.39
C GLU A 403 7.98 -17.40 -13.73
N SER A 404 9.10 -17.56 -14.44
CA SER A 404 10.37 -18.01 -13.87
C SER A 404 11.03 -16.87 -13.10
N PHE A 405 12.15 -17.18 -12.46
CA PHE A 405 12.96 -16.14 -11.83
C PHE A 405 13.36 -15.07 -12.87
N VAL A 406 13.15 -13.83 -12.49
CA VAL A 406 13.79 -12.66 -13.05
C VAL A 406 14.69 -12.13 -11.95
N ASP A 407 15.82 -11.50 -12.27
CA ASP A 407 16.72 -10.90 -11.28
C ASP A 407 16.05 -9.71 -10.55
N ASN A 408 14.77 -9.85 -10.23
CA ASN A 408 13.97 -8.93 -9.45
C ASN A 408 13.81 -9.40 -7.98
N VAL A 409 14.60 -10.38 -7.55
CA VAL A 409 14.74 -10.83 -6.15
C VAL A 409 16.21 -11.19 -5.88
N HIS A 410 16.74 -10.75 -4.74
CA HIS A 410 18.13 -11.06 -4.35
C HIS A 410 18.35 -12.54 -4.14
N ARG A 411 19.46 -13.03 -4.72
CA ARG A 411 20.02 -14.35 -4.46
C ARG A 411 20.12 -14.63 -2.98
N GLU A 412 20.59 -13.66 -2.21
CA GLU A 412 20.92 -13.78 -0.79
C GLU A 412 19.70 -13.65 0.14
N GLN A 413 18.52 -13.34 -0.39
CA GLN A 413 17.24 -13.59 0.30
C GLN A 413 16.94 -15.09 0.37
N PHE A 414 17.65 -15.88 -0.40
CA PHE A 414 17.52 -17.33 -0.41
C PHE A 414 18.51 -17.97 0.54
N ASP A 415 18.05 -18.95 1.27
CA ASP A 415 18.86 -19.69 2.24
C ASP A 415 20.12 -20.33 1.60
N ASN A 416 20.04 -20.62 0.29
CA ASN A 416 21.08 -21.28 -0.50
C ASN A 416 21.71 -20.40 -1.58
N TRP A 417 21.76 -19.10 -1.37
CA TRP A 417 22.25 -18.13 -2.35
C TRP A 417 23.70 -18.38 -2.84
N THR A 418 24.56 -18.94 -1.98
CA THR A 418 25.95 -19.25 -2.31
C THR A 418 26.10 -20.31 -3.39
N GLU A 419 25.04 -21.07 -3.68
CA GLU A 419 25.03 -22.10 -4.73
C GLU A 419 24.83 -21.50 -6.14
N ARG A 420 24.45 -20.21 -6.23
CA ARG A 420 24.19 -19.56 -7.52
C ARG A 420 25.47 -18.94 -8.09
N GLU A 421 25.86 -19.33 -9.29
CA GLU A 421 26.94 -18.69 -10.05
C GLU A 421 26.55 -17.26 -10.44
N GLU A 422 27.53 -16.35 -10.49
CA GLU A 422 27.34 -15.00 -11.04
C GLU A 422 27.02 -15.07 -12.54
N ARG A 423 25.94 -14.38 -12.95
CA ARG A 423 25.49 -14.30 -14.35
C ARG A 423 24.98 -12.90 -14.65
N PRO A 424 25.00 -12.47 -15.94
CA PRO A 424 24.34 -11.24 -16.34
C PRO A 424 22.86 -11.24 -15.96
N GLY A 425 22.31 -10.06 -15.69
CA GLY A 425 20.90 -9.90 -15.34
C GLY A 425 19.95 -10.45 -16.42
N ILE A 426 18.85 -11.05 -15.99
CA ILE A 426 17.83 -11.61 -16.87
C ILE A 426 16.88 -10.49 -17.30
N VAL A 427 16.74 -10.28 -18.60
CA VAL A 427 15.79 -9.31 -19.16
C VAL A 427 14.35 -9.84 -19.00
N GLU A 428 13.47 -9.01 -18.47
CA GLU A 428 12.05 -9.35 -18.32
C GLU A 428 11.35 -9.57 -19.67
N MET A 429 10.33 -10.46 -19.65
CA MET A 429 9.41 -10.62 -20.79
C MET A 429 8.57 -9.34 -20.95
N ASP A 430 8.39 -8.91 -22.19
CA ASP A 430 7.58 -7.74 -22.54
C ASP A 430 6.08 -8.08 -22.56
N TYR A 431 5.52 -8.40 -21.38
CA TYR A 431 4.09 -8.56 -21.18
C TYR A 431 3.55 -7.46 -20.29
N PRO A 432 2.35 -6.92 -20.57
CA PRO A 432 1.68 -6.02 -19.63
C PRO A 432 1.52 -6.68 -18.26
N ARG A 433 1.69 -5.91 -17.18
CA ARG A 433 1.60 -6.40 -15.80
C ARG A 433 0.43 -5.76 -15.05
N ALA A 434 -0.22 -6.54 -14.18
CA ALA A 434 -1.19 -6.06 -13.21
C ALA A 434 -0.74 -6.46 -11.80
N LEU A 435 -0.39 -5.47 -11.00
CA LEU A 435 0.11 -5.64 -9.61
C LEU A 435 -1.01 -5.49 -8.57
N SER A 436 -2.15 -4.92 -8.96
CA SER A 436 -3.31 -4.73 -8.10
C SER A 436 -4.61 -5.17 -8.77
N ALA A 437 -5.63 -5.49 -7.97
CA ALA A 437 -6.94 -5.91 -8.48
C ALA A 437 -7.60 -4.89 -9.43
N ARG A 438 -7.32 -3.58 -9.27
CA ARG A 438 -7.85 -2.52 -10.14
C ARG A 438 -7.25 -2.55 -11.55
N GLN A 439 -6.00 -3.00 -11.68
CA GLN A 439 -5.30 -3.10 -12.97
C GLN A 439 -5.66 -4.37 -13.74
N VAL A 440 -6.20 -5.38 -13.06
CA VAL A 440 -6.73 -6.57 -13.75
C VAL A 440 -7.94 -6.15 -14.58
N PRO A 441 -7.99 -6.44 -15.90
CA PRO A 441 -9.12 -6.06 -16.75
C PRO A 441 -10.45 -6.52 -16.16
N ARG A 442 -11.45 -5.64 -16.21
CA ARG A 442 -12.78 -5.92 -15.63
C ARG A 442 -13.35 -7.25 -16.12
N VAL A 443 -13.25 -7.51 -17.42
CA VAL A 443 -13.72 -8.76 -18.05
C VAL A 443 -13.06 -9.99 -17.42
N THR A 444 -11.75 -9.93 -17.19
CA THR A 444 -11.00 -11.01 -16.53
C THR A 444 -11.49 -11.21 -15.10
N ARG A 445 -11.64 -10.15 -14.32
CA ARG A 445 -12.13 -10.21 -12.92
C ARG A 445 -13.53 -10.84 -12.84
N GLU A 446 -14.46 -10.34 -13.66
CA GLU A 446 -15.84 -10.82 -13.70
C GLU A 446 -15.90 -12.30 -14.14
N ARG A 447 -15.13 -12.69 -15.15
CA ARG A 447 -15.01 -14.09 -15.60
C ARG A 447 -14.49 -15.00 -14.49
N LEU A 448 -13.42 -14.62 -13.80
CA LEU A 448 -12.84 -15.42 -12.72
C LEU A 448 -13.78 -15.50 -11.50
N LEU A 449 -14.46 -14.42 -11.16
CA LEU A 449 -15.45 -14.42 -10.10
C LEU A 449 -16.64 -15.32 -10.43
N ALA A 450 -17.24 -15.18 -11.61
CA ALA A 450 -18.35 -16.02 -12.06
C ALA A 450 -17.97 -17.52 -12.08
N ARG A 451 -16.74 -17.82 -12.56
CA ARG A 451 -16.22 -19.17 -12.52
C ARG A 451 -16.02 -19.68 -11.09
N GLY A 452 -15.48 -18.85 -10.20
CA GLY A 452 -15.33 -19.16 -8.78
C GLY A 452 -16.66 -19.47 -8.11
N MET A 453 -17.68 -18.65 -8.37
CA MET A 453 -19.04 -18.87 -7.87
C MET A 453 -19.62 -20.20 -8.39
N ALA A 454 -19.47 -20.49 -9.66
CA ALA A 454 -19.98 -21.74 -10.26
C ALA A 454 -19.32 -23.01 -9.69
N LEU A 455 -18.02 -22.96 -9.38
CA LEU A 455 -17.28 -24.13 -8.89
C LEU A 455 -17.29 -24.26 -7.36
N PHE A 456 -17.31 -23.16 -6.63
CA PHE A 456 -17.03 -23.13 -5.19
C PHE A 456 -18.04 -22.30 -4.38
N GLY A 457 -19.06 -21.68 -5.02
CA GLY A 457 -19.97 -20.74 -4.35
C GLY A 457 -20.74 -21.34 -3.17
N ALA A 458 -21.18 -22.58 -3.29
CA ALA A 458 -21.89 -23.30 -2.21
C ALA A 458 -20.98 -23.51 -0.97
N VAL A 459 -19.71 -23.86 -1.19
CA VAL A 459 -18.73 -24.09 -0.10
C VAL A 459 -18.37 -22.77 0.59
N ALA A 460 -18.17 -21.70 -0.18
CA ALA A 460 -17.86 -20.39 0.36
C ALA A 460 -19.01 -19.83 1.23
N ALA A 461 -20.26 -20.08 0.87
CA ALA A 461 -21.42 -19.68 1.67
C ALA A 461 -21.46 -20.40 3.03
N LEU A 462 -21.22 -21.72 3.05
CA LEU A 462 -21.15 -22.50 4.28
C LEU A 462 -20.02 -22.08 5.23
N GLU A 463 -18.85 -21.75 4.69
CA GLU A 463 -17.72 -21.25 5.48
C GLU A 463 -18.00 -19.87 6.10
N GLN A 464 -18.75 -19.00 5.41
CA GLN A 464 -19.17 -17.71 5.95
C GLN A 464 -20.23 -17.85 7.05
N GLU A 465 -21.19 -18.75 6.89
CA GLU A 465 -22.20 -19.06 7.92
C GLU A 465 -21.54 -19.61 9.19
N GLY A 466 -20.61 -20.55 9.05
CA GLY A 466 -19.86 -21.12 10.18
C GLY A 466 -19.01 -20.07 10.93
N ARG A 467 -18.38 -19.10 10.23
CA ARG A 467 -17.65 -17.97 10.86
C ARG A 467 -18.59 -16.98 11.54
N GLY A 468 -19.81 -16.77 11.00
CA GLY A 468 -20.85 -15.94 11.61
C GLY A 468 -21.37 -16.54 12.92
N GLU A 469 -21.49 -17.84 12.99
CA GLU A 469 -21.97 -18.57 14.18
C GLU A 469 -20.94 -18.60 15.31
N VAL A 470 -19.65 -18.77 14.97
CA VAL A 470 -18.53 -18.69 15.94
C VAL A 470 -18.44 -17.27 16.54
N LYS A 471 -18.59 -16.21 15.72
CA LYS A 471 -18.62 -14.82 16.23
C LYS A 471 -19.83 -14.53 17.12
N ARG A 472 -21.01 -15.12 16.85
CA ARG A 472 -22.19 -14.96 17.71
C ARG A 472 -22.05 -15.71 19.04
N ARG A 473 -21.38 -16.86 19.07
CA ARG A 473 -21.11 -17.62 20.32
C ARG A 473 -20.04 -16.97 21.20
N ALA A 474 -19.09 -16.21 20.63
CA ALA A 474 -18.05 -15.51 21.38
C ALA A 474 -18.48 -14.13 21.92
N GLY A 475 -19.64 -13.63 21.53
CA GLY A 475 -20.05 -12.24 21.72
C GLY A 475 -20.57 -11.79 23.09
N PRO A 476 -21.19 -12.62 23.99
CA PRO A 476 -21.77 -12.09 25.25
C PRO A 476 -20.98 -12.33 26.53
N ALA A 477 -20.00 -13.24 26.54
CA ALA A 477 -19.36 -13.67 27.80
C ALA A 477 -18.41 -12.62 28.43
N ARG A 478 -17.91 -11.65 27.67
CA ARG A 478 -16.96 -10.64 28.19
C ARG A 478 -17.60 -9.39 28.81
N ARG A 479 -18.91 -9.16 28.64
CA ARG A 479 -19.60 -8.00 29.25
C ARG A 479 -20.14 -8.21 30.66
N ARG A 480 -20.34 -9.46 31.10
CA ARG A 480 -20.86 -9.73 32.47
C ARG A 480 -19.78 -9.72 33.57
N ALA A 481 -18.51 -9.96 33.25
CA ALA A 481 -17.45 -10.00 34.26
C ALA A 481 -16.91 -8.61 34.68
N ALA A 482 -17.32 -7.52 34.03
CA ALA A 482 -16.91 -6.16 34.36
C ALA A 482 -17.94 -5.39 35.20
N GLN A 483 -19.20 -5.87 35.32
CA GLN A 483 -20.25 -5.21 36.10
C GLN A 483 -20.37 -5.71 37.55
N ASP A 484 -19.79 -6.87 37.88
CA ASP A 484 -19.92 -7.44 39.27
C ASP A 484 -18.75 -7.00 40.19
N ARG A 485 -17.95 -6.01 39.85
CA ARG A 485 -16.85 -5.49 40.70
C ARG A 485 -17.05 -4.06 41.22
N ALA A 486 -18.20 -3.45 41.05
CA ALA A 486 -18.53 -2.17 41.68
C ALA A 486 -19.49 -2.39 42.86
N GLY A 487 -18.93 -2.78 44.00
CA GLY A 487 -19.66 -2.76 45.29
C GLY A 487 -19.75 -1.31 45.80
N PRO A 488 -20.77 -0.96 46.57
CA PRO A 488 -21.04 0.40 47.02
C PRO A 488 -20.03 0.83 48.11
N GLY A 489 -19.28 1.87 47.81
CA GLY A 489 -18.41 2.55 48.80
C GLY A 489 -19.28 3.37 49.77
N GLU A 490 -19.23 3.02 51.06
CA GLU A 490 -19.78 3.80 52.17
C GLU A 490 -19.11 5.17 52.28
N VAL A 491 -19.91 6.21 52.23
CA VAL A 491 -19.50 7.58 52.63
C VAL A 491 -19.70 7.73 54.09
N ARG A 492 -18.63 7.89 54.88
CA ARG A 492 -18.69 8.37 56.30
C ARG A 492 -18.52 9.89 56.31
N PRO A 493 -19.33 10.61 57.07
CA PRO A 493 -19.15 12.05 57.28
C PRO A 493 -18.08 12.32 58.34
N LEU A 494 -17.24 13.31 58.06
CA LEU A 494 -16.35 13.91 59.07
C LEU A 494 -17.10 14.98 59.82
N ALA A 495 -16.99 14.88 61.15
CA ALA A 495 -17.34 15.94 62.09
C ALA A 495 -16.26 17.04 62.12
#